data_f17779152e5e7db0a1e5d22406a94da8
#
_entry.id   f17779152e5e7db0a1e5d22406a94da8
#
_cell.length_a   1.000
_cell.length_b   1.000
_cell.length_c   1.000
_cell.angle_alpha   90.00
_cell.angle_beta   90.00
_cell.angle_gamma   90.00
#
_symmetry.space_group_name_H-M   'P 1'
#
loop_
_entity.id
_entity.type
_entity.pdbx_description
1 polymer ?
#
loop_
_entity_poly.entity_id
_entity_poly.type
_entity_poly.pdbx_seq_one_letter_code
_entity_poly.pdbx_strand_id
1 'polypeptide(L)'
;MHFSVHKKIRLGFFIAFTVIIAASVFSYLVAKNLLDNAGRLNHAIEVSKRLEVITRQLKEAEAAIRGYNLTKDSTFLDPSMAERSNRIEREYQLLRKITADNPLQQRHLDTLRRLLVIKYQQLKLGGEKSAQLNQLSSVKEGERSMDLIDSKVRDMIRIEEGLVQEKSELFHFFAVMWVPMIFISSLVAIIIGIYSYITLTREFRLQLYIESRMKSYQRDLQQNISLLNKTNQELEQFAYVASHDLQEPLRKISTFSDRLQMKYKEQLPPDASQLIERMVSAVARMRVLINDLLIFSRAGRITPESITQVDMNQLLQEVLSDLEVTLEEKNALVKYDQLPVIEGSDTSFHQLFQNLLANSIKFASPDRRLEIQIHHQLLTGKELGMAKESQWEDTFCRISLEDNGIGFDQAYAERIFLIFQRLHGISEYTGTGIGLAICKKIVDSHNGFIQAYGIPNEGATFVVTLPLKQKQAHPDPKA
;
A
#
# COMPACT_ATOMS: atom_id res chain seq x y z
N MET A 1 3.37 3.47 16.12
CA MET A 1 3.72 2.49 15.06
C MET A 1 2.45 1.78 14.60
N HIS A 2 1.76 2.31 13.57
CA HIS A 2 0.55 1.67 13.02
C HIS A 2 0.98 0.54 12.08
N PHE A 3 0.93 -0.69 12.56
CA PHE A 3 1.03 -1.85 11.67
C PHE A 3 -0.12 -1.79 10.67
N SER A 4 0.19 -1.87 9.37
CA SER A 4 -0.85 -1.98 8.36
C SER A 4 -1.76 -3.17 8.67
N VAL A 5 -3.05 -3.06 8.44
CA VAL A 5 -4.05 -4.10 8.78
C VAL A 5 -3.65 -5.45 8.19
N HIS A 6 -3.09 -5.48 6.99
CA HIS A 6 -2.52 -6.70 6.37
C HIS A 6 -1.43 -7.37 7.21
N LYS A 7 -0.57 -6.61 7.90
CA LYS A 7 0.44 -7.19 8.80
C LYS A 7 -0.20 -7.80 10.05
N LYS A 8 -1.24 -7.18 10.60
CA LYS A 8 -1.97 -7.71 11.77
C LYS A 8 -2.70 -9.01 11.42
N ILE A 9 -3.36 -9.08 10.27
CA ILE A 9 -4.06 -10.28 9.78
C ILE A 9 -3.06 -11.41 9.54
N ARG A 10 -1.95 -11.15 8.81
CA ARG A 10 -0.90 -12.15 8.58
C ARG A 10 -0.29 -12.67 9.88
N LEU A 11 -0.04 -11.79 10.84
CA LEU A 11 0.46 -12.17 12.16
C LEU A 11 -0.55 -13.04 12.90
N GLY A 12 -1.85 -12.72 12.87
CA GLY A 12 -2.91 -13.52 13.48
C GLY A 12 -2.98 -14.94 12.90
N PHE A 13 -2.98 -15.08 11.58
CA PHE A 13 -2.95 -16.39 10.93
C PHE A 13 -1.66 -17.16 11.22
N PHE A 14 -0.51 -16.50 11.23
CA PHE A 14 0.76 -17.13 11.55
C PHE A 14 0.76 -17.68 12.98
N ILE A 15 0.28 -16.91 13.96
CA ILE A 15 0.16 -17.37 15.35
C ILE A 15 -0.81 -18.55 15.45
N ALA A 16 -1.99 -18.48 14.83
CA ALA A 16 -2.97 -19.57 14.85
C ALA A 16 -2.39 -20.85 14.25
N PHE A 17 -1.71 -20.77 13.12
CA PHE A 17 -1.08 -21.90 12.45
C PHE A 17 0.04 -22.51 13.28
N THR A 18 0.87 -21.67 13.91
CA THR A 18 1.95 -22.11 14.81
C THR A 18 1.39 -22.87 16.03
N VAL A 19 0.30 -22.37 16.62
CA VAL A 19 -0.38 -23.04 17.76
C VAL A 19 -0.95 -24.40 17.35
N ILE A 20 -1.57 -24.49 16.17
CA ILE A 20 -2.12 -25.75 15.66
C ILE A 20 -1.01 -26.77 15.40
N ILE A 21 0.10 -26.36 14.78
CA ILE A 21 1.25 -27.24 14.56
C ILE A 21 1.83 -27.72 15.88
N ALA A 22 2.06 -26.81 16.83
CA ALA A 22 2.60 -27.17 18.15
C ALA A 22 1.69 -28.15 18.88
N ALA A 23 0.38 -27.94 18.85
CA ALA A 23 -0.59 -28.85 19.43
C ALA A 23 -0.60 -30.23 18.74
N SER A 24 -0.47 -30.28 17.43
CA SER A 24 -0.41 -31.52 16.65
C SER A 24 0.87 -32.32 16.94
N VAL A 25 2.01 -31.64 17.01
CA VAL A 25 3.29 -32.28 17.37
C VAL A 25 3.23 -32.82 18.79
N PHE A 26 2.72 -32.03 19.72
CA PHE A 26 2.53 -32.46 21.12
C PHE A 26 1.61 -33.67 21.22
N SER A 27 0.46 -33.66 20.54
CA SER A 27 -0.49 -34.76 20.48
C SER A 27 0.16 -36.05 19.95
N TYR A 28 0.97 -35.93 18.87
CA TYR A 28 1.70 -37.07 18.33
C TYR A 28 2.71 -37.66 19.32
N LEU A 29 3.46 -36.81 20.03
CA LEU A 29 4.43 -37.27 21.04
C LEU A 29 3.74 -37.98 22.20
N VAL A 30 2.60 -37.47 22.67
CA VAL A 30 1.81 -38.13 23.71
C VAL A 30 1.25 -39.47 23.24
N ALA A 31 0.67 -39.50 22.03
CA ALA A 31 0.15 -40.77 21.47
C ALA A 31 1.25 -41.84 21.29
N LYS A 32 2.44 -41.45 20.82
CA LYS A 32 3.57 -42.33 20.70
C LYS A 32 3.97 -42.91 22.07
N ASN A 33 4.12 -42.06 23.08
CA ASN A 33 4.45 -42.48 24.43
C ASN A 33 3.38 -43.42 25.04
N LEU A 34 2.08 -43.19 24.71
CA LEU A 34 0.97 -44.08 25.08
C LEU A 34 1.18 -45.51 24.55
N LEU A 35 1.47 -45.60 23.26
CA LEU A 35 1.69 -46.91 22.61
C LEU A 35 2.89 -47.62 23.19
N ASP A 36 4.01 -46.93 23.41
CA ASP A 36 5.22 -47.46 24.00
C ASP A 36 4.97 -47.97 25.44
N ASN A 37 4.22 -47.26 26.25
CA ASN A 37 3.89 -47.66 27.62
C ASN A 37 2.90 -48.84 27.66
N ALA A 38 1.91 -48.87 26.77
CA ALA A 38 1.01 -50.02 26.63
C ALA A 38 1.79 -51.31 26.23
N GLY A 39 2.78 -51.17 25.35
CA GLY A 39 3.68 -52.27 25.00
C GLY A 39 4.46 -52.80 26.18
N ARG A 40 5.03 -51.94 27.04
CA ARG A 40 5.77 -52.31 28.27
C ARG A 40 4.88 -52.95 29.31
N LEU A 41 3.66 -52.43 29.51
CA LEU A 41 2.70 -53.03 30.42
C LEU A 41 2.36 -54.47 30.01
N ASN A 42 2.06 -54.67 28.71
CA ASN A 42 1.81 -56.01 28.19
C ASN A 42 2.99 -56.94 28.34
N HIS A 43 4.21 -56.43 28.15
CA HIS A 43 5.44 -57.18 28.38
C HIS A 43 5.57 -57.61 29.85
N ALA A 44 5.39 -56.69 30.81
CA ALA A 44 5.45 -56.98 32.25
C ALA A 44 4.41 -58.03 32.69
N ILE A 45 3.17 -57.88 32.16
CA ILE A 45 2.08 -58.85 32.40
C ILE A 45 2.47 -60.26 31.85
N GLU A 46 3.05 -60.30 30.67
CA GLU A 46 3.45 -61.58 30.06
C GLU A 46 4.57 -62.26 30.84
N VAL A 47 5.60 -61.49 31.28
CA VAL A 47 6.68 -62.00 32.12
C VAL A 47 6.13 -62.53 33.45
N SER A 48 5.28 -61.75 34.14
CA SER A 48 4.67 -62.15 35.42
C SER A 48 3.84 -63.43 35.26
N LYS A 49 2.99 -63.50 34.23
CA LYS A 49 2.15 -64.67 33.97
C LYS A 49 2.99 -65.94 33.71
N ARG A 50 4.09 -65.83 32.98
CA ARG A 50 4.99 -67.00 32.72
C ARG A 50 5.71 -67.43 33.97
N LEU A 51 6.15 -66.47 34.81
CA LEU A 51 6.77 -66.78 36.10
C LEU A 51 5.78 -67.49 37.04
N GLU A 52 4.56 -67.09 37.12
CA GLU A 52 3.50 -67.73 37.90
C GLU A 52 3.18 -69.14 37.38
N VAL A 53 3.21 -69.35 36.05
CA VAL A 53 3.04 -70.70 35.46
C VAL A 53 4.10 -71.59 35.91
N ILE A 54 5.38 -71.15 35.91
CA ILE A 54 6.51 -72.01 36.39
C ILE A 54 6.29 -72.39 37.86
N THR A 55 6.00 -71.40 38.71
CA THR A 55 5.77 -71.65 40.14
C THR A 55 4.59 -72.57 40.38
N ARG A 56 3.46 -72.35 39.67
CA ARG A 56 2.32 -73.27 39.78
C ARG A 56 2.61 -74.67 39.37
N GLN A 57 3.32 -74.89 38.24
CA GLN A 57 3.71 -76.25 37.76
C GLN A 57 4.64 -76.95 38.73
N LEU A 58 5.52 -76.22 39.42
CA LEU A 58 6.39 -76.81 40.48
C LEU A 58 5.56 -77.22 41.71
N LYS A 59 4.63 -76.39 42.17
CA LYS A 59 3.75 -76.72 43.31
C LYS A 59 2.85 -77.91 42.98
N GLU A 60 2.31 -77.98 41.77
CA GLU A 60 1.54 -79.12 41.30
C GLU A 60 2.45 -80.44 41.25
N ALA A 61 3.68 -80.28 40.79
CA ALA A 61 4.63 -81.42 40.79
C ALA A 61 4.97 -81.93 42.20
N GLU A 62 5.18 -81.01 43.14
CA GLU A 62 5.41 -81.29 44.53
C GLU A 62 4.23 -81.97 45.19
N ALA A 63 3.00 -81.40 44.97
CA ALA A 63 1.77 -81.99 45.46
C ALA A 63 1.51 -83.38 44.89
N ALA A 64 1.78 -83.58 43.64
CA ALA A 64 1.67 -84.90 42.97
C ALA A 64 2.60 -85.99 43.60
N ILE A 65 3.87 -85.64 43.84
CA ILE A 65 4.80 -86.51 44.50
C ILE A 65 4.40 -86.84 45.95
N ARG A 66 3.93 -85.77 46.66
CA ARG A 66 3.45 -85.95 48.05
C ARG A 66 2.24 -86.86 48.10
N GLY A 67 1.22 -86.62 47.18
CA GLY A 67 0.05 -87.49 47.01
C GLY A 67 0.45 -88.94 46.69
N TYR A 68 1.38 -89.21 45.74
CA TYR A 68 1.89 -90.53 45.41
C TYR A 68 2.59 -91.19 46.60
N ASN A 69 3.44 -90.46 47.34
CA ASN A 69 4.17 -91.02 48.50
C ASN A 69 3.22 -91.47 49.61
N LEU A 70 2.11 -90.73 49.82
CA LEU A 70 1.09 -91.02 50.83
C LEU A 70 0.16 -92.15 50.42
N THR A 71 -0.31 -92.20 49.18
CA THR A 71 -1.33 -93.12 48.70
C THR A 71 -0.78 -94.30 47.92
N LYS A 72 0.43 -94.18 47.33
CA LYS A 72 1.03 -95.08 46.38
C LYS A 72 0.22 -95.25 45.08
N ASP A 73 -0.71 -94.38 44.83
CA ASP A 73 -1.49 -94.37 43.63
C ASP A 73 -0.79 -93.64 42.52
N SER A 74 -0.50 -94.31 41.40
CA SER A 74 0.21 -93.72 40.23
C SER A 74 -0.59 -92.67 39.46
N THR A 75 -1.88 -92.55 39.71
CA THR A 75 -2.72 -91.49 39.09
C THR A 75 -2.28 -90.10 39.50
N PHE A 76 -1.69 -89.94 40.69
CA PHE A 76 -1.08 -88.68 41.09
C PHE A 76 0.12 -88.26 40.23
N LEU A 77 0.74 -89.16 39.54
CA LEU A 77 1.87 -88.86 38.68
C LEU A 77 1.46 -88.53 37.24
N ASP A 78 0.21 -88.45 36.95
CA ASP A 78 -0.34 -87.96 35.66
C ASP A 78 -0.65 -86.44 35.66
N PRO A 79 -0.09 -85.66 34.77
CA PRO A 79 0.88 -85.93 33.73
C PRO A 79 2.24 -86.33 34.32
N SER A 80 3.07 -87.00 33.52
CA SER A 80 4.38 -87.53 33.98
C SER A 80 5.29 -86.32 34.41
N MET A 81 6.23 -86.67 35.34
CA MET A 81 7.20 -85.65 35.77
C MET A 81 8.05 -85.13 34.64
N ALA A 82 8.28 -85.90 33.56
CA ALA A 82 8.97 -85.48 32.34
C ALA A 82 8.17 -84.43 31.56
N GLU A 83 6.85 -84.63 31.47
CA GLU A 83 5.97 -83.61 30.77
C GLU A 83 5.91 -82.29 31.55
N ARG A 84 5.79 -82.33 32.89
CA ARG A 84 5.81 -81.11 33.73
C ARG A 84 7.18 -80.41 33.63
N SER A 85 8.29 -81.17 33.64
CA SER A 85 9.62 -80.59 33.43
C SER A 85 9.77 -79.95 32.06
N ASN A 86 9.25 -80.56 31.01
CA ASN A 86 9.30 -80.03 29.65
C ASN A 86 8.41 -78.74 29.50
N ARG A 87 7.30 -78.62 30.24
CA ARG A 87 6.48 -77.39 30.29
C ARG A 87 7.25 -76.28 30.97
N ILE A 88 7.84 -76.49 32.08
CA ILE A 88 8.63 -75.50 32.82
C ILE A 88 9.85 -75.06 32.01
N GLU A 89 10.56 -75.97 31.36
CA GLU A 89 11.69 -75.59 30.48
C GLU A 89 11.23 -74.73 29.29
N ARG A 90 10.08 -75.03 28.68
CA ARG A 90 9.51 -74.20 27.63
C ARG A 90 9.19 -72.80 28.13
N GLU A 91 8.51 -72.62 29.29
CA GLU A 91 8.22 -71.34 29.86
C GLU A 91 9.51 -70.59 30.23
N TYR A 92 10.51 -71.28 30.77
CA TYR A 92 11.82 -70.68 31.04
C TYR A 92 12.50 -70.15 29.77
N GLN A 93 12.50 -70.91 28.69
CA GLN A 93 13.11 -70.48 27.41
C GLN A 93 12.35 -69.29 26.80
N LEU A 94 11.03 -69.29 26.91
CA LEU A 94 10.23 -68.16 26.50
C LEU A 94 10.53 -66.91 27.34
N LEU A 95 10.59 -67.01 28.66
CA LEU A 95 11.03 -65.96 29.57
C LEU A 95 12.39 -65.41 29.20
N ARG A 96 13.34 -66.26 28.92
CA ARG A 96 14.69 -65.85 28.52
C ARG A 96 14.73 -65.11 27.22
N LYS A 97 13.82 -65.41 26.27
CA LYS A 97 13.70 -64.74 25.01
C LYS A 97 13.05 -63.38 25.19
N ILE A 98 11.94 -63.26 25.93
CA ILE A 98 11.20 -62.00 26.07
C ILE A 98 11.91 -60.98 26.96
N THR A 99 12.77 -61.44 27.92
CA THR A 99 13.56 -60.56 28.80
C THR A 99 15.00 -60.39 28.33
N ALA A 100 15.32 -60.72 27.06
CA ALA A 100 16.69 -60.68 26.52
C ALA A 100 17.33 -59.28 26.57
N ASP A 101 16.51 -58.25 26.53
CA ASP A 101 16.88 -56.84 26.61
C ASP A 101 17.18 -56.34 28.04
N ASN A 102 16.83 -57.15 29.10
CA ASN A 102 17.02 -56.79 30.49
C ASN A 102 18.12 -57.65 31.15
N PRO A 103 19.38 -57.16 31.28
CA PRO A 103 20.49 -57.94 31.85
C PRO A 103 20.25 -58.33 33.31
N LEU A 104 19.47 -57.54 34.06
CA LEU A 104 19.16 -57.88 35.45
C LEU A 104 18.21 -59.08 35.51
N GLN A 105 17.16 -59.09 34.71
CA GLN A 105 16.23 -60.20 34.58
C GLN A 105 16.94 -61.45 34.08
N GLN A 106 17.87 -61.35 33.16
CA GLN A 106 18.66 -62.47 32.69
C GLN A 106 19.51 -63.19 33.85
N ARG A 107 20.13 -62.35 34.70
CA ARG A 107 20.82 -62.84 35.91
C ARG A 107 19.91 -63.59 36.90
N HIS A 108 18.69 -62.99 37.09
CA HIS A 108 17.67 -63.61 37.92
C HIS A 108 17.21 -64.97 37.31
N LEU A 109 17.00 -65.02 36.00
CA LEU A 109 16.67 -66.26 35.30
C LEU A 109 17.76 -67.30 35.42
N ASP A 110 19.04 -66.94 35.33
CA ASP A 110 20.15 -67.88 35.53
C ASP A 110 20.16 -68.42 36.97
N THR A 111 19.79 -67.61 37.93
CA THR A 111 19.67 -68.09 39.33
C THR A 111 18.42 -68.93 39.49
N LEU A 112 17.30 -68.59 38.92
CA LEU A 112 16.07 -69.38 38.91
C LEU A 112 16.33 -70.77 38.28
N ARG A 113 17.09 -70.88 37.18
CA ARG A 113 17.45 -72.15 36.54
C ARG A 113 18.19 -73.05 37.48
N ARG A 114 19.17 -72.54 38.21
CA ARG A 114 19.93 -73.34 39.18
C ARG A 114 18.98 -73.85 40.29
N LEU A 115 18.08 -73.02 40.76
CA LEU A 115 17.09 -73.43 41.79
C LEU A 115 16.11 -74.48 41.25
N LEU A 116 15.69 -74.34 40.00
CA LEU A 116 14.82 -75.30 39.32
C LEU A 116 15.51 -76.69 39.18
N VAL A 117 16.76 -76.66 38.74
CA VAL A 117 17.53 -77.94 38.64
C VAL A 117 17.67 -78.66 39.98
N ILE A 118 18.00 -77.92 41.07
CA ILE A 118 18.07 -78.45 42.43
C ILE A 118 16.69 -79.00 42.82
N LYS A 119 15.62 -78.28 42.64
CA LYS A 119 14.26 -78.68 42.98
C LYS A 119 13.86 -79.97 42.21
N TYR A 120 14.14 -80.03 40.90
CA TYR A 120 13.88 -81.25 40.09
C TYR A 120 14.63 -82.47 40.60
N GLN A 121 15.88 -82.32 40.96
CA GLN A 121 16.66 -83.43 41.56
C GLN A 121 16.06 -83.92 42.87
N GLN A 122 15.59 -82.96 43.72
CA GLN A 122 14.90 -83.29 44.99
C GLN A 122 13.60 -84.03 44.72
N LEU A 123 12.78 -83.55 43.76
CA LEU A 123 11.49 -84.15 43.41
C LEU A 123 11.69 -85.56 42.83
N LYS A 124 12.73 -85.82 41.99
CA LYS A 124 13.07 -87.15 41.45
C LYS A 124 13.51 -88.11 42.52
N LEU A 125 14.38 -87.64 43.39
CA LEU A 125 14.87 -88.48 44.55
C LEU A 125 13.76 -88.83 45.52
N GLY A 126 12.80 -87.85 45.77
CA GLY A 126 11.61 -88.05 46.61
C GLY A 126 10.65 -89.09 46.07
N GLY A 127 10.57 -89.23 44.70
CA GLY A 127 9.78 -90.28 44.04
C GLY A 127 10.42 -91.68 44.02
N GLU A 128 11.77 -91.81 43.93
CA GLU A 128 12.50 -93.03 43.77
C GLU A 128 12.92 -93.66 45.11
N LYS A 129 13.17 -92.91 46.20
CA LYS A 129 13.73 -93.40 47.47
C LYS A 129 12.74 -93.18 48.67
N SER A 130 11.55 -93.67 48.54
CA SER A 130 10.54 -93.57 49.60
C SER A 130 10.73 -94.59 50.78
N ALA A 131 11.81 -95.35 50.83
CA ALA A 131 11.89 -96.48 51.80
C ALA A 131 12.88 -96.31 52.96
N GLN A 132 13.87 -95.45 52.88
CA GLN A 132 14.85 -95.31 54.00
C GLN A 132 15.56 -93.96 53.92
N LEU A 133 15.32 -93.08 54.82
CA LEU A 133 16.11 -92.03 55.48
C LEU A 133 15.33 -90.75 55.68
N ASN A 134 15.19 -90.32 56.93
CA ASN A 134 14.82 -89.02 57.45
C ASN A 134 13.81 -88.17 56.59
N GLN A 135 12.59 -88.62 56.50
CA GLN A 135 11.47 -87.87 55.78
C GLN A 135 11.35 -86.37 56.22
N LEU A 136 11.71 -86.03 57.45
CA LEU A 136 11.57 -84.66 57.97
C LEU A 136 12.65 -83.73 57.42
N SER A 137 13.90 -84.18 57.14
CA SER A 137 14.96 -83.32 56.61
C SER A 137 14.77 -83.04 55.10
N SER A 138 14.32 -84.00 54.32
CA SER A 138 14.10 -83.87 52.89
C SER A 138 12.83 -82.97 52.59
N VAL A 139 11.81 -83.06 53.47
CA VAL A 139 10.65 -82.21 53.35
C VAL A 139 11.01 -80.75 53.69
N LYS A 140 11.79 -80.50 54.76
CA LYS A 140 12.26 -79.13 55.08
C LYS A 140 13.18 -78.53 54.03
N GLU A 141 14.07 -79.34 53.42
CA GLU A 141 14.90 -78.90 52.29
C GLU A 141 14.05 -78.58 51.03
N GLY A 142 13.00 -79.38 50.78
CA GLY A 142 12.05 -79.15 49.71
C GLY A 142 11.26 -77.87 49.88
N GLU A 143 10.75 -77.60 51.09
CA GLU A 143 10.10 -76.35 51.43
C GLU A 143 11.03 -75.11 51.25
N ARG A 144 12.26 -75.24 51.80
CA ARG A 144 13.25 -74.17 51.72
C ARG A 144 13.64 -73.84 50.26
N SER A 145 13.78 -74.84 49.41
CA SER A 145 14.08 -74.63 47.97
C SER A 145 12.91 -74.00 47.22
N MET A 146 11.67 -74.34 47.59
CA MET A 146 10.45 -73.69 47.03
C MET A 146 10.31 -72.27 47.48
N ASP A 147 10.53 -71.93 48.76
CA ASP A 147 10.53 -70.56 49.27
C ASP A 147 11.56 -69.68 48.60
N LEU A 148 12.77 -70.24 48.30
CA LEU A 148 13.80 -69.53 47.50
C LEU A 148 13.35 -69.23 46.08
N ILE A 149 12.67 -70.21 45.42
CA ILE A 149 12.12 -70.04 44.08
C ILE A 149 11.00 -68.97 44.13
N ASP A 150 10.04 -69.09 45.06
CA ASP A 150 8.96 -68.13 45.22
C ASP A 150 9.49 -66.72 45.53
N SER A 151 10.53 -66.60 46.37
CA SER A 151 11.18 -65.29 46.63
C SER A 151 11.79 -64.70 45.39
N LYS A 152 12.52 -65.57 44.59
CA LYS A 152 13.16 -65.10 43.38
C LYS A 152 12.16 -64.68 42.30
N VAL A 153 11.06 -65.41 42.16
CA VAL A 153 9.97 -65.07 41.24
C VAL A 153 9.31 -63.75 41.67
N ARG A 154 9.04 -63.53 42.96
CA ARG A 154 8.54 -62.27 43.46
C ARG A 154 9.50 -61.12 43.19
N ASP A 155 10.82 -61.31 43.36
CA ASP A 155 11.79 -60.27 43.03
C ASP A 155 11.75 -59.91 41.56
N MET A 156 11.64 -60.90 40.66
CA MET A 156 11.54 -60.71 39.22
C MET A 156 10.26 -59.98 38.84
N ILE A 157 9.11 -60.29 39.42
CA ILE A 157 7.83 -59.60 39.21
C ILE A 157 7.93 -58.16 39.70
N ARG A 158 8.50 -57.92 40.89
CA ARG A 158 8.68 -56.58 41.44
C ARG A 158 9.57 -55.68 40.57
N ILE A 159 10.59 -56.24 39.92
CA ILE A 159 11.42 -55.50 38.97
C ILE A 159 10.59 -55.04 37.79
N GLU A 160 9.76 -55.91 37.19
CA GLU A 160 8.90 -55.55 36.08
C GLU A 160 7.86 -54.52 36.48
N GLU A 161 7.20 -54.67 37.66
CA GLU A 161 6.27 -53.71 38.19
C GLU A 161 6.93 -52.35 38.46
N GLY A 162 8.17 -52.34 38.98
CA GLY A 162 8.92 -51.10 39.24
C GLY A 162 9.25 -50.33 37.94
N LEU A 163 9.63 -51.05 36.90
CA LEU A 163 9.91 -50.45 35.58
C LEU A 163 8.65 -49.82 34.95
N VAL A 164 7.48 -50.39 35.20
CA VAL A 164 6.19 -49.84 34.76
C VAL A 164 5.79 -48.63 35.62
N GLN A 165 5.97 -48.71 36.93
CA GLN A 165 5.50 -47.68 37.89
C GLN A 165 6.31 -46.39 37.80
N GLU A 166 7.64 -46.47 37.67
CA GLU A 166 8.53 -45.28 37.58
C GLU A 166 8.15 -44.33 36.45
N LYS A 167 7.62 -44.84 35.35
CA LYS A 167 7.20 -44.03 34.17
C LYS A 167 5.70 -43.72 34.14
N SER A 168 4.90 -44.39 34.97
CA SER A 168 3.44 -44.28 34.97
C SER A 168 2.94 -42.93 35.54
N GLU A 169 3.58 -42.40 36.58
CA GLU A 169 3.10 -41.20 37.27
C GLU A 169 3.22 -39.93 36.39
N LEU A 170 4.38 -39.70 35.76
CA LEU A 170 4.59 -38.63 34.80
C LEU A 170 3.63 -38.75 33.60
N PHE A 171 3.40 -39.97 33.18
CA PHE A 171 2.53 -40.28 32.08
C PHE A 171 1.06 -40.00 32.38
N HIS A 172 0.58 -40.33 33.56
CA HIS A 172 -0.79 -40.07 33.99
C HIS A 172 -1.09 -38.56 33.96
N PHE A 173 -0.15 -37.73 34.41
CA PHE A 173 -0.27 -36.27 34.33
C PHE A 173 -0.40 -35.79 32.88
N PHE A 174 0.45 -36.21 31.98
CA PHE A 174 0.38 -35.84 30.58
C PHE A 174 -0.88 -36.39 29.88
N ALA A 175 -1.28 -37.62 30.16
CA ALA A 175 -2.46 -38.25 29.59
C ALA A 175 -3.77 -37.58 30.00
N VAL A 176 -3.83 -36.99 31.17
CA VAL A 176 -5.02 -36.21 31.63
C VAL A 176 -5.02 -34.79 31.06
N MET A 177 -3.84 -34.17 30.89
CA MET A 177 -3.72 -32.79 30.46
C MET A 177 -3.79 -32.60 28.91
N TRP A 178 -3.53 -33.60 28.11
CA TRP A 178 -3.48 -33.43 26.64
C TRP A 178 -4.84 -33.16 25.99
N VAL A 179 -5.91 -33.76 26.50
CA VAL A 179 -7.27 -33.58 25.97
C VAL A 179 -7.73 -32.12 26.13
N PRO A 180 -7.71 -31.51 27.34
CA PRO A 180 -8.08 -30.11 27.49
C PRO A 180 -7.14 -29.16 26.70
N MET A 181 -5.84 -29.48 26.59
CA MET A 181 -4.93 -28.66 25.77
C MET A 181 -5.33 -28.61 24.29
N ILE A 182 -5.75 -29.73 23.71
CA ILE A 182 -6.25 -29.75 22.32
C ILE A 182 -7.51 -28.90 22.18
N PHE A 183 -8.46 -29.04 23.11
CA PHE A 183 -9.68 -28.22 23.08
C PHE A 183 -9.38 -26.73 23.23
N ILE A 184 -8.49 -26.34 24.15
CA ILE A 184 -8.10 -24.95 24.36
C ILE A 184 -7.39 -24.40 23.11
N SER A 185 -6.44 -25.11 22.54
CA SER A 185 -5.73 -24.69 21.33
C SER A 185 -6.65 -24.56 20.12
N SER A 186 -7.60 -25.48 19.96
CA SER A 186 -8.62 -25.42 18.91
C SER A 186 -9.54 -24.20 19.10
N LEU A 187 -10.01 -23.94 20.32
CA LEU A 187 -10.83 -22.77 20.63
C LEU A 187 -10.10 -21.46 20.34
N VAL A 188 -8.85 -21.34 20.75
CA VAL A 188 -8.01 -20.17 20.47
C VAL A 188 -7.84 -19.97 18.97
N ALA A 189 -7.57 -21.03 18.21
CA ALA A 189 -7.44 -20.97 16.77
C ALA A 189 -8.74 -20.51 16.09
N ILE A 190 -9.89 -20.99 16.53
CA ILE A 190 -11.21 -20.57 16.04
C ILE A 190 -11.44 -19.08 16.32
N ILE A 191 -11.16 -18.60 17.53
CA ILE A 191 -11.33 -17.19 17.91
C ILE A 191 -10.45 -16.30 17.03
N ILE A 192 -9.18 -16.66 16.83
CA ILE A 192 -8.27 -15.92 15.96
C ILE A 192 -8.77 -15.93 14.50
N GLY A 193 -9.27 -17.07 14.03
CA GLY A 193 -9.86 -17.19 12.70
C GLY A 193 -11.07 -16.28 12.48
N ILE A 194 -12.01 -16.28 13.43
CA ILE A 194 -13.21 -15.41 13.39
C ILE A 194 -12.80 -13.93 13.43
N TYR A 195 -11.89 -13.55 14.35
CA TYR A 195 -11.38 -12.17 14.42
C TYR A 195 -10.73 -11.72 13.11
N SER A 196 -9.88 -12.56 12.53
CA SER A 196 -9.21 -12.29 11.25
C SER A 196 -10.22 -12.16 10.09
N TYR A 197 -11.24 -13.02 10.06
CA TYR A 197 -12.31 -12.96 9.06
C TYR A 197 -13.12 -11.67 9.15
N ILE A 198 -13.53 -11.26 10.37
CA ILE A 198 -14.28 -10.02 10.59
C ILE A 198 -13.44 -8.80 10.17
N THR A 199 -12.16 -8.79 10.53
CA THR A 199 -11.26 -7.68 10.17
C THR A 199 -11.06 -7.60 8.66
N LEU A 200 -10.83 -8.73 7.99
CA LEU A 200 -10.65 -8.79 6.53
C LEU A 200 -11.91 -8.31 5.79
N THR A 201 -13.09 -8.76 6.20
CA THR A 201 -14.35 -8.36 5.56
C THR A 201 -14.67 -6.88 5.76
N ARG A 202 -14.33 -6.30 6.91
CA ARG A 202 -14.46 -4.85 7.15
C ARG A 202 -13.56 -4.04 6.22
N GLU A 203 -12.29 -4.40 6.10
CA GLU A 203 -11.33 -3.73 5.21
C GLU A 203 -11.76 -3.82 3.75
N PHE A 204 -12.18 -5.00 3.30
CA PHE A 204 -12.64 -5.19 1.95
C PHE A 204 -13.87 -4.32 1.61
N ARG A 205 -14.85 -4.24 2.52
CA ARG A 205 -16.00 -3.34 2.36
C ARG A 205 -15.62 -1.87 2.31
N LEU A 206 -14.65 -1.45 3.16
CA LEU A 206 -14.15 -0.09 3.15
C LEU A 206 -13.45 0.26 1.83
N GLN A 207 -12.63 -0.63 1.31
CA GLN A 207 -11.98 -0.44 0.01
C GLN A 207 -13.01 -0.30 -1.14
N LEU A 208 -14.02 -1.17 -1.19
CA LEU A 208 -15.09 -1.08 -2.19
C LEU A 208 -15.87 0.25 -2.07
N TYR A 209 -16.14 0.69 -0.84
CA TYR A 209 -16.79 1.98 -0.62
C TYR A 209 -15.94 3.16 -1.10
N ILE A 210 -14.64 3.18 -0.77
CA ILE A 210 -13.71 4.24 -1.22
C ILE A 210 -13.61 4.23 -2.75
N GLU A 211 -13.44 3.07 -3.37
CA GLU A 211 -13.36 2.93 -4.83
C GLU A 211 -14.64 3.45 -5.53
N SER A 212 -15.81 3.09 -5.02
CA SER A 212 -17.08 3.56 -5.57
C SER A 212 -17.23 5.09 -5.46
N ARG A 213 -16.80 5.66 -4.33
CA ARG A 213 -16.79 7.12 -4.11
C ARG A 213 -15.82 7.83 -5.04
N MET A 214 -14.61 7.29 -5.19
CA MET A 214 -13.61 7.85 -6.12
C MET A 214 -14.13 7.86 -7.56
N LYS A 215 -14.76 6.77 -8.02
CA LYS A 215 -15.40 6.72 -9.35
C LYS A 215 -16.53 7.73 -9.51
N SER A 216 -17.34 7.96 -8.47
CA SER A 216 -18.37 8.99 -8.47
C SER A 216 -17.76 10.39 -8.61
N TYR A 217 -16.78 10.74 -7.76
CA TYR A 217 -16.10 12.03 -7.83
C TYR A 217 -15.42 12.27 -9.19
N GLN A 218 -14.80 11.24 -9.76
CA GLN A 218 -14.19 11.33 -11.08
C GLN A 218 -15.22 11.64 -12.17
N ARG A 219 -16.40 10.99 -12.13
CA ARG A 219 -17.50 11.29 -13.07
C ARG A 219 -18.03 12.70 -12.91
N ASP A 220 -18.27 13.14 -11.66
CA ASP A 220 -18.75 14.48 -11.37
C ASP A 220 -17.75 15.54 -11.86
N LEU A 221 -16.45 15.30 -11.64
CA LEU A 221 -15.39 16.19 -12.11
C LEU A 221 -15.36 16.25 -13.64
N GLN A 222 -15.46 15.12 -14.32
CA GLN A 222 -15.50 15.06 -15.79
C GLN A 222 -16.73 15.79 -16.36
N GLN A 223 -17.89 15.62 -15.73
CA GLN A 223 -19.11 16.34 -16.11
C GLN A 223 -18.97 17.85 -15.94
N ASN A 224 -18.40 18.28 -14.80
CA ASN A 224 -18.17 19.72 -14.54
C ASN A 224 -17.18 20.32 -15.55
N ILE A 225 -16.08 19.60 -15.86
CA ILE A 225 -15.12 20.05 -16.90
C ILE A 225 -15.81 20.16 -18.27
N SER A 226 -16.60 19.14 -18.65
CA SER A 226 -17.35 19.18 -19.91
C SER A 226 -18.34 20.33 -19.97
N LEU A 227 -19.07 20.56 -18.88
CA LEU A 227 -20.02 21.70 -18.78
C LEU A 227 -19.31 23.05 -18.87
N LEU A 228 -18.20 23.23 -18.14
CA LEU A 228 -17.40 24.45 -18.20
C LEU A 228 -16.88 24.72 -19.61
N ASN A 229 -16.35 23.69 -20.29
CA ASN A 229 -15.87 23.84 -21.65
C ASN A 229 -16.99 24.19 -22.61
N LYS A 230 -18.17 23.58 -22.49
CA LYS A 230 -19.35 23.92 -23.30
C LYS A 230 -19.79 25.34 -23.05
N THR A 231 -19.94 25.76 -21.79
CA THR A 231 -20.37 27.14 -21.44
C THR A 231 -19.36 28.16 -21.95
N ASN A 232 -18.06 27.87 -21.86
CA ASN A 232 -17.04 28.76 -22.40
C ASN A 232 -17.12 28.88 -23.93
N GLN A 233 -17.39 27.79 -24.64
CA GLN A 233 -17.59 27.79 -26.09
C GLN A 233 -18.86 28.59 -26.47
N GLU A 234 -19.96 28.42 -25.74
CA GLU A 234 -21.20 29.15 -25.95
C GLU A 234 -21.02 30.67 -25.74
N LEU A 235 -20.27 31.05 -24.69
CA LEU A 235 -19.95 32.45 -24.39
C LEU A 235 -19.10 33.08 -25.51
N GLU A 236 -18.09 32.34 -26.01
CA GLU A 236 -17.25 32.79 -27.12
C GLU A 236 -18.07 32.98 -28.41
N GLN A 237 -18.93 32.01 -28.74
CA GLN A 237 -19.82 32.11 -29.90
C GLN A 237 -20.78 33.26 -29.78
N PHE A 238 -21.37 33.49 -28.60
CA PHE A 238 -22.20 34.63 -28.33
C PHE A 238 -21.46 35.95 -28.54
N ALA A 239 -20.25 36.07 -27.98
CA ALA A 239 -19.42 37.26 -28.14
C ALA A 239 -19.06 37.52 -29.62
N TYR A 240 -18.81 36.47 -30.39
CA TYR A 240 -18.51 36.57 -31.81
C TYR A 240 -19.72 37.05 -32.61
N VAL A 241 -20.89 36.41 -32.45
CA VAL A 241 -22.14 36.78 -33.18
C VAL A 241 -22.57 38.16 -32.81
N ALA A 242 -22.62 38.50 -31.52
CA ALA A 242 -23.01 39.82 -31.04
C ALA A 242 -22.08 40.93 -31.59
N SER A 243 -20.78 40.64 -31.63
CA SER A 243 -19.79 41.60 -32.17
C SER A 243 -19.96 41.82 -33.67
N HIS A 244 -20.18 40.75 -34.44
CA HIS A 244 -20.47 40.87 -35.87
C HIS A 244 -21.72 41.71 -36.14
N ASP A 245 -22.78 41.41 -35.42
CA ASP A 245 -24.07 42.09 -35.59
C ASP A 245 -24.05 43.58 -35.13
N LEU A 246 -23.12 43.92 -34.23
CA LEU A 246 -22.85 45.31 -33.85
C LEU A 246 -21.93 46.04 -34.83
N GLN A 247 -21.00 45.36 -35.49
CA GLN A 247 -20.08 45.96 -36.47
C GLN A 247 -20.80 46.43 -37.72
N GLU A 248 -21.82 45.70 -38.20
CA GLU A 248 -22.54 46.07 -39.45
C GLU A 248 -23.28 47.43 -39.37
N PRO A 249 -24.14 47.69 -38.32
CA PRO A 249 -24.78 49.00 -38.20
C PRO A 249 -23.79 50.14 -37.97
N LEU A 250 -22.68 49.88 -37.22
CA LEU A 250 -21.63 50.90 -37.03
C LEU A 250 -20.93 51.26 -38.34
N ARG A 251 -20.69 50.28 -39.20
CA ARG A 251 -20.13 50.48 -40.53
C ARG A 251 -21.06 51.36 -41.38
N LYS A 252 -22.39 51.13 -41.34
CA LYS A 252 -23.39 51.94 -42.05
C LYS A 252 -23.40 53.37 -41.54
N ILE A 253 -23.36 53.56 -40.21
CA ILE A 253 -23.32 54.89 -39.59
C ILE A 253 -22.06 55.66 -40.03
N SER A 254 -20.88 55.04 -39.97
CA SER A 254 -19.60 55.59 -40.43
C SER A 254 -19.74 56.05 -41.91
N THR A 255 -20.16 55.09 -42.78
CA THR A 255 -20.28 55.36 -44.23
C THR A 255 -21.21 56.51 -44.55
N PHE A 256 -22.35 56.61 -43.85
CA PHE A 256 -23.31 57.77 -44.07
C PHE A 256 -22.75 59.04 -43.48
N SER A 257 -22.06 59.03 -42.34
CA SER A 257 -21.43 60.20 -41.75
C SER A 257 -20.33 60.76 -42.65
N ASP A 258 -19.44 59.84 -43.15
CA ASP A 258 -18.39 60.23 -44.11
C ASP A 258 -18.95 60.79 -45.40
N ARG A 259 -20.03 60.19 -45.90
CA ARG A 259 -20.72 60.70 -47.08
C ARG A 259 -21.33 62.09 -46.87
N LEU A 260 -21.94 62.37 -45.70
CA LEU A 260 -22.46 63.70 -45.34
C LEU A 260 -21.31 64.68 -45.25
N GLN A 261 -20.19 64.37 -44.62
CA GLN A 261 -19.03 65.26 -44.56
C GLN A 261 -18.48 65.55 -45.95
N MET A 262 -18.28 64.52 -46.81
CA MET A 262 -17.70 64.70 -48.12
C MET A 262 -18.62 65.51 -49.05
N LYS A 263 -19.95 65.25 -49.11
CA LYS A 263 -20.87 65.81 -50.08
C LYS A 263 -21.32 67.17 -49.73
N TYR A 264 -21.46 67.47 -48.42
CA TYR A 264 -22.06 68.70 -47.94
C TYR A 264 -21.13 69.58 -47.08
N LYS A 265 -19.81 69.32 -47.08
CA LYS A 265 -18.80 70.00 -46.27
C LYS A 265 -18.94 71.54 -46.29
N GLU A 266 -19.19 72.15 -47.48
CA GLU A 266 -19.31 73.60 -47.64
C GLU A 266 -20.70 74.13 -47.28
N GLN A 267 -21.69 73.29 -47.16
CA GLN A 267 -23.08 73.65 -46.88
C GLN A 267 -23.47 73.39 -45.43
N LEU A 268 -22.64 72.65 -44.66
CA LEU A 268 -22.92 72.37 -43.27
C LEU A 268 -22.52 73.55 -42.36
N PRO A 269 -23.40 73.98 -41.43
CA PRO A 269 -23.00 74.90 -40.38
C PRO A 269 -21.83 74.28 -39.53
N PRO A 270 -20.94 75.14 -39.01
CA PRO A 270 -19.83 74.72 -38.21
C PRO A 270 -20.21 73.74 -37.06
N ASP A 271 -21.28 74.01 -36.35
CA ASP A 271 -21.82 73.21 -35.29
C ASP A 271 -22.27 71.81 -35.78
N ALA A 272 -22.88 71.70 -36.96
CA ALA A 272 -23.34 70.49 -37.55
C ALA A 272 -22.13 69.62 -37.98
N SER A 273 -21.08 70.24 -38.54
CA SER A 273 -19.83 69.56 -38.87
C SER A 273 -19.16 68.98 -37.64
N GLN A 274 -19.08 69.72 -36.55
CA GLN A 274 -18.51 69.24 -35.27
C GLN A 274 -19.32 68.10 -34.66
N LEU A 275 -20.67 68.11 -34.77
CA LEU A 275 -21.50 67.00 -34.32
C LEU A 275 -21.25 65.71 -35.11
N ILE A 276 -21.08 65.80 -36.44
CA ILE A 276 -20.78 64.67 -37.29
C ILE A 276 -19.38 64.09 -36.95
N GLU A 277 -18.39 65.00 -36.74
CA GLU A 277 -17.03 64.49 -36.27
C GLU A 277 -17.07 63.75 -34.93
N ARG A 278 -17.87 64.30 -33.99
CA ARG A 278 -18.09 63.60 -32.72
C ARG A 278 -18.80 62.25 -32.91
N MET A 279 -19.74 62.10 -33.80
CA MET A 279 -20.42 60.89 -34.16
C MET A 279 -19.41 59.86 -34.78
N VAL A 280 -18.64 60.29 -35.79
CA VAL A 280 -17.63 59.49 -36.43
C VAL A 280 -16.61 58.97 -35.41
N SER A 281 -16.11 59.83 -34.53
CA SER A 281 -15.20 59.49 -33.45
C SER A 281 -15.86 58.54 -32.47
N ALA A 282 -17.14 58.68 -32.12
CA ALA A 282 -17.81 57.70 -31.24
C ALA A 282 -17.95 56.29 -31.88
N VAL A 283 -18.33 56.29 -33.18
CA VAL A 283 -18.41 55.04 -33.97
C VAL A 283 -17.05 54.35 -34.09
N ALA A 284 -15.98 55.09 -34.36
CA ALA A 284 -14.64 54.56 -34.41
C ALA A 284 -14.23 53.93 -33.06
N ARG A 285 -14.50 54.58 -31.95
CA ARG A 285 -14.27 54.03 -30.60
C ARG A 285 -15.07 52.75 -30.36
N MET A 286 -16.35 52.70 -30.72
CA MET A 286 -17.17 51.49 -30.60
C MET A 286 -16.62 50.32 -31.40
N ARG A 287 -16.14 50.58 -32.64
CA ARG A 287 -15.50 49.54 -33.48
C ARG A 287 -14.24 48.99 -32.81
N VAL A 288 -13.39 49.83 -32.22
CA VAL A 288 -12.18 49.37 -31.49
C VAL A 288 -12.58 48.54 -30.28
N LEU A 289 -13.58 48.98 -29.47
CA LEU A 289 -14.08 48.24 -28.31
C LEU A 289 -14.60 46.86 -28.68
N ILE A 290 -15.37 46.76 -29.77
CA ILE A 290 -15.91 45.46 -30.23
C ILE A 290 -14.79 44.56 -30.73
N ASN A 291 -13.82 45.13 -31.45
CA ASN A 291 -12.66 44.37 -31.93
C ASN A 291 -11.80 43.83 -30.76
N ASP A 292 -11.52 44.67 -29.77
CA ASP A 292 -10.76 44.28 -28.56
C ASP A 292 -11.50 43.23 -27.76
N LEU A 293 -12.84 43.28 -27.68
CA LEU A 293 -13.68 42.29 -27.03
C LEU A 293 -13.58 40.93 -27.77
N LEU A 294 -13.58 40.95 -29.09
CA LEU A 294 -13.38 39.74 -29.91
C LEU A 294 -11.98 39.13 -29.70
N ILE A 295 -10.95 39.98 -29.68
CA ILE A 295 -9.57 39.54 -29.40
C ILE A 295 -9.51 38.95 -28.00
N PHE A 296 -10.09 39.62 -26.99
CA PHE A 296 -10.15 39.09 -25.62
C PHE A 296 -10.90 37.76 -25.52
N SER A 297 -12.01 37.59 -26.23
CA SER A 297 -12.76 36.33 -26.29
C SER A 297 -11.90 35.20 -26.82
N ARG A 298 -11.10 35.45 -27.87
CA ARG A 298 -10.23 34.46 -28.50
C ARG A 298 -8.88 34.29 -27.82
N ALA A 299 -8.39 35.31 -27.13
CA ALA A 299 -7.13 35.25 -26.38
C ALA A 299 -7.18 34.13 -25.35
N GLY A 300 -6.13 33.31 -25.31
CA GLY A 300 -6.06 32.17 -24.40
C GLY A 300 -6.59 30.85 -25.00
N ARG A 301 -7.03 30.82 -26.23
CA ARG A 301 -7.23 29.58 -26.96
C ARG A 301 -5.88 29.04 -27.44
N ILE A 302 -5.34 28.13 -26.67
CA ILE A 302 -4.12 27.39 -27.05
C ILE A 302 -4.57 26.01 -27.50
N THR A 303 -4.36 25.71 -28.80
CA THR A 303 -4.46 24.34 -29.29
C THR A 303 -3.06 23.73 -29.31
N PRO A 304 -2.91 22.40 -29.14
CA PRO A 304 -1.59 21.77 -29.18
C PRO A 304 -0.80 22.12 -30.45
N GLU A 305 -1.49 22.33 -31.57
CA GLU A 305 -0.89 22.67 -32.86
C GLU A 305 -0.42 24.13 -32.92
N SER A 306 -0.90 25.00 -32.05
CA SER A 306 -0.49 26.42 -31.99
C SER A 306 0.75 26.66 -31.13
N ILE A 307 1.21 25.65 -30.39
CA ILE A 307 2.42 25.75 -29.58
C ILE A 307 3.62 25.42 -30.45
N THR A 308 4.50 26.40 -30.64
CA THR A 308 5.75 26.28 -31.40
C THR A 308 6.92 26.83 -30.57
N GLN A 309 8.14 26.61 -31.06
CA GLN A 309 9.33 27.28 -30.53
C GLN A 309 9.37 28.69 -31.08
N VAL A 310 9.12 29.68 -30.24
CA VAL A 310 9.06 31.10 -30.64
C VAL A 310 10.39 31.77 -30.28
N ASP A 311 11.10 32.29 -31.29
CA ASP A 311 12.26 33.17 -31.08
C ASP A 311 11.78 34.56 -30.64
N MET A 312 11.92 34.86 -29.36
CA MET A 312 11.46 36.10 -28.78
C MET A 312 12.21 37.33 -29.32
N ASN A 313 13.39 37.19 -29.88
CA ASN A 313 14.13 38.31 -30.52
C ASN A 313 13.51 38.67 -31.85
N GLN A 314 13.21 37.66 -32.69
CA GLN A 314 12.55 37.86 -33.98
C GLN A 314 11.15 38.47 -33.76
N LEU A 315 10.38 37.90 -32.82
CA LEU A 315 9.03 38.42 -32.49
C LEU A 315 9.08 39.88 -32.01
N LEU A 316 10.03 40.22 -31.14
CA LEU A 316 10.17 41.59 -30.65
C LEU A 316 10.54 42.57 -31.80
N GLN A 317 11.41 42.16 -32.72
CA GLN A 317 11.75 42.96 -33.92
C GLN A 317 10.52 43.20 -34.80
N GLU A 318 9.68 42.18 -35.04
CA GLU A 318 8.42 42.32 -35.76
C GLU A 318 7.46 43.31 -35.10
N VAL A 319 7.26 43.21 -33.75
CA VAL A 319 6.43 44.12 -33.00
C VAL A 319 6.99 45.54 -33.02
N LEU A 320 8.30 45.72 -32.92
CA LEU A 320 8.93 47.07 -33.01
C LEU A 320 8.76 47.67 -34.40
N SER A 321 8.85 46.86 -35.47
CA SER A 321 8.58 47.28 -36.82
C SER A 321 7.11 47.75 -37.02
N ASP A 322 6.15 47.03 -36.44
CA ASP A 322 4.74 47.43 -36.47
C ASP A 322 4.48 48.76 -35.76
N LEU A 323 5.29 49.09 -34.77
CA LEU A 323 5.18 50.31 -33.97
C LEU A 323 6.15 51.41 -34.36
N GLU A 324 6.97 51.22 -35.45
CA GLU A 324 8.06 52.09 -35.86
C GLU A 324 7.61 53.57 -35.98
N VAL A 325 6.57 53.86 -36.74
CA VAL A 325 6.06 55.21 -36.93
C VAL A 325 5.72 55.91 -35.60
N THR A 326 5.07 55.19 -34.70
CA THR A 326 4.65 55.72 -33.41
C THR A 326 5.81 55.94 -32.44
N LEU A 327 6.82 55.05 -32.53
CA LEU A 327 8.09 55.17 -31.78
C LEU A 327 8.89 56.37 -32.26
N GLU A 328 8.99 56.60 -33.57
CA GLU A 328 9.65 57.76 -34.17
C GLU A 328 8.96 59.07 -33.79
N GLU A 329 7.61 59.15 -33.88
CA GLU A 329 6.82 60.30 -33.48
C GLU A 329 7.08 60.71 -32.01
N LYS A 330 7.28 59.75 -31.13
CA LYS A 330 7.63 59.97 -29.71
C LYS A 330 9.10 60.08 -29.42
N ASN A 331 9.96 59.96 -30.44
CA ASN A 331 11.42 59.92 -30.30
C ASN A 331 11.86 58.91 -29.25
N ALA A 332 11.20 57.76 -29.25
CA ALA A 332 11.40 56.71 -28.22
C ALA A 332 12.75 56.02 -28.39
N LEU A 333 13.36 55.64 -27.28
CA LEU A 333 14.54 54.82 -27.23
C LEU A 333 14.17 53.45 -26.62
N VAL A 334 14.30 52.39 -27.44
CA VAL A 334 14.04 51.02 -26.96
C VAL A 334 15.37 50.27 -26.84
N LYS A 335 15.64 49.73 -25.70
CA LYS A 335 16.81 48.85 -25.41
C LYS A 335 16.28 47.52 -24.96
N TYR A 336 16.89 46.43 -25.44
CA TYR A 336 16.52 45.07 -25.01
C TYR A 336 17.71 44.14 -24.99
N ASP A 337 17.68 43.19 -24.08
CA ASP A 337 18.64 42.07 -24.00
C ASP A 337 18.31 41.02 -25.05
N GLN A 338 19.25 40.14 -25.35
CA GLN A 338 18.99 38.98 -26.18
C GLN A 338 18.05 38.00 -25.44
N LEU A 339 16.83 37.85 -25.93
CA LEU A 339 15.79 37.04 -25.32
C LEU A 339 15.90 35.55 -25.68
N PRO A 340 15.46 34.61 -24.83
CA PRO A 340 15.48 33.18 -25.11
C PRO A 340 14.36 32.76 -26.10
N VAL A 341 14.45 31.53 -26.58
CA VAL A 341 13.37 30.85 -27.29
C VAL A 341 12.39 30.27 -26.27
N ILE A 342 11.10 30.49 -26.44
CA ILE A 342 10.04 30.05 -25.52
C ILE A 342 9.00 29.25 -26.28
N GLU A 343 8.54 28.12 -25.73
CA GLU A 343 7.40 27.37 -26.29
C GLU A 343 6.10 28.12 -26.04
N GLY A 344 5.35 28.39 -27.11
CA GLY A 344 4.06 29.07 -27.00
C GLY A 344 3.43 29.38 -28.34
N SER A 345 2.37 30.17 -28.30
CA SER A 345 1.71 30.65 -29.53
C SER A 345 2.34 31.98 -29.99
N ASP A 346 2.95 31.96 -31.15
CA ASP A 346 3.59 33.10 -31.77
C ASP A 346 2.64 34.30 -31.86
N THR A 347 1.45 34.11 -32.40
CA THR A 347 0.41 35.14 -32.48
C THR A 347 -0.01 35.73 -31.13
N SER A 348 -0.05 34.87 -30.10
CA SER A 348 -0.41 35.31 -28.75
C SER A 348 0.70 36.13 -28.12
N PHE A 349 1.97 35.71 -28.30
CA PHE A 349 3.10 36.48 -27.79
C PHE A 349 3.29 37.78 -28.55
N HIS A 350 3.08 37.79 -29.87
CA HIS A 350 3.07 39.05 -30.64
C HIS A 350 2.04 40.05 -30.09
N GLN A 351 0.80 39.61 -29.86
CA GLN A 351 -0.26 40.42 -29.27
C GLN A 351 0.07 40.90 -27.86
N LEU A 352 0.73 40.06 -27.04
CA LEU A 352 1.16 40.41 -25.69
C LEU A 352 2.17 41.57 -25.72
N PHE A 353 3.24 41.45 -26.51
CA PHE A 353 4.28 42.48 -26.56
C PHE A 353 3.79 43.73 -27.26
N GLN A 354 2.96 43.60 -28.30
CA GLN A 354 2.32 44.73 -28.95
C GLN A 354 1.47 45.57 -27.97
N ASN A 355 0.64 44.92 -27.13
CA ASN A 355 -0.15 45.61 -26.13
C ASN A 355 0.69 46.28 -25.04
N LEU A 356 1.75 45.63 -24.58
CA LEU A 356 2.65 46.20 -23.56
C LEU A 356 3.40 47.40 -24.10
N LEU A 357 4.02 47.29 -25.28
CA LEU A 357 4.76 48.39 -25.91
C LEU A 357 3.87 49.55 -26.32
N ALA A 358 2.67 49.27 -26.90
CA ALA A 358 1.70 50.29 -27.21
C ALA A 358 1.24 51.05 -25.96
N ASN A 359 1.12 50.40 -24.82
CA ASN A 359 0.80 51.06 -23.55
C ASN A 359 1.97 51.97 -23.09
N SER A 360 3.22 51.51 -23.16
CA SER A 360 4.36 52.36 -22.81
C SER A 360 4.47 53.61 -23.69
N ILE A 361 4.22 53.46 -25.00
CA ILE A 361 4.21 54.60 -25.94
C ILE A 361 3.04 55.55 -25.61
N LYS A 362 1.86 55.04 -25.37
CA LYS A 362 0.65 55.80 -25.07
C LYS A 362 0.77 56.62 -23.77
N PHE A 363 1.37 56.05 -22.75
CA PHE A 363 1.51 56.66 -21.42
C PHE A 363 2.88 57.31 -21.22
N ALA A 364 3.59 57.62 -22.31
CA ALA A 364 4.81 58.40 -22.28
C ALA A 364 4.63 59.73 -21.60
N SER A 365 5.58 60.17 -20.79
CA SER A 365 5.58 61.49 -20.17
C SER A 365 5.82 62.56 -21.25
N PRO A 366 5.09 63.69 -21.25
CA PRO A 366 5.36 64.81 -22.16
C PRO A 366 6.66 65.55 -21.87
N ASP A 367 7.18 65.43 -20.64
CA ASP A 367 8.31 66.23 -20.14
C ASP A 367 9.68 65.57 -20.38
N ARG A 368 9.69 64.32 -20.85
CA ARG A 368 10.95 63.58 -21.07
C ARG A 368 10.83 62.60 -22.26
N ARG A 369 12.01 62.34 -22.84
CA ARG A 369 12.10 61.34 -23.91
C ARG A 369 11.66 59.96 -23.39
N LEU A 370 10.86 59.25 -24.14
CA LEU A 370 10.45 57.88 -23.80
C LEU A 370 11.64 56.93 -23.89
N GLU A 371 11.90 56.25 -22.82
CA GLU A 371 12.88 55.14 -22.76
C GLU A 371 12.17 53.87 -22.32
N ILE A 372 12.33 52.80 -23.10
CA ILE A 372 11.79 51.48 -22.80
C ILE A 372 12.96 50.53 -22.70
N GLN A 373 13.02 49.76 -21.58
CA GLN A 373 14.04 48.74 -21.36
C GLN A 373 13.36 47.40 -21.18
N ILE A 374 13.90 46.37 -21.89
CA ILE A 374 13.39 44.99 -21.80
C ILE A 374 14.55 44.10 -21.36
N HIS A 375 14.39 43.55 -20.16
CA HIS A 375 15.37 42.63 -19.57
C HIS A 375 14.76 41.26 -19.38
N HIS A 376 15.59 40.24 -19.35
CA HIS A 376 15.13 38.92 -19.01
C HIS A 376 16.00 38.25 -17.95
N GLN A 377 15.41 37.29 -17.25
CA GLN A 377 16.07 36.42 -16.27
C GLN A 377 15.49 35.02 -16.35
N LEU A 378 16.37 34.02 -16.41
CA LEU A 378 15.97 32.63 -16.30
C LEU A 378 15.94 32.24 -14.82
N LEU A 379 14.86 31.62 -14.38
CA LEU A 379 14.62 31.21 -13.01
C LEU A 379 14.07 29.79 -12.97
N THR A 380 14.40 29.07 -11.92
CA THR A 380 13.77 27.77 -11.63
C THR A 380 12.45 27.96 -10.89
N GLY A 381 11.53 27.00 -11.01
CA GLY A 381 10.28 27.04 -10.25
C GLY A 381 10.50 27.10 -8.74
N LYS A 382 11.63 26.59 -8.25
CA LYS A 382 12.03 26.68 -6.84
C LYS A 382 12.36 28.11 -6.44
N GLU A 383 13.10 28.84 -7.28
CA GLU A 383 13.43 30.26 -7.05
C GLU A 383 12.20 31.16 -7.11
N LEU A 384 11.19 30.76 -7.90
CA LEU A 384 9.90 31.43 -7.98
C LEU A 384 8.95 31.09 -6.81
N GLY A 385 9.32 30.14 -5.93
CA GLY A 385 8.48 29.73 -4.82
C GLY A 385 7.22 28.95 -5.24
N MET A 386 7.30 28.18 -6.35
CA MET A 386 6.16 27.42 -6.84
C MET A 386 5.67 26.40 -5.80
N ALA A 387 4.36 26.35 -5.59
CA ALA A 387 3.73 25.53 -4.55
C ALA A 387 3.84 24.01 -4.80
N LYS A 388 4.00 23.60 -6.06
CA LYS A 388 4.12 22.18 -6.45
C LYS A 388 5.57 21.77 -6.64
N GLU A 389 6.06 20.81 -5.88
CA GLU A 389 7.42 20.24 -6.02
C GLU A 389 7.72 19.76 -7.45
N SER A 390 6.72 19.26 -8.17
CA SER A 390 6.86 18.81 -9.56
C SER A 390 7.21 19.95 -10.55
N GLN A 391 7.14 21.20 -10.12
CA GLN A 391 7.45 22.39 -10.92
C GLN A 391 8.80 23.02 -10.52
N TRP A 392 9.47 22.54 -9.48
CA TRP A 392 10.69 23.17 -8.96
C TRP A 392 11.88 23.11 -9.94
N GLU A 393 11.95 22.08 -10.77
CA GLU A 393 12.98 21.92 -11.80
C GLU A 393 12.62 22.56 -13.14
N ASP A 394 11.38 23.04 -13.28
CA ASP A 394 10.96 23.72 -14.51
C ASP A 394 11.68 25.06 -14.61
N THR A 395 12.13 25.40 -15.83
CA THR A 395 12.77 26.68 -16.10
C THR A 395 11.74 27.67 -16.64
N PHE A 396 11.75 28.85 -16.06
CA PHE A 396 10.90 29.97 -16.43
C PHE A 396 11.75 31.13 -16.94
N CYS A 397 11.20 31.87 -17.90
CA CYS A 397 11.73 33.13 -18.35
C CYS A 397 10.90 34.26 -17.77
N ARG A 398 11.52 35.12 -16.96
CA ARG A 398 10.94 36.36 -16.49
C ARG A 398 11.39 37.48 -17.41
N ILE A 399 10.46 38.13 -18.08
CA ILE A 399 10.70 39.28 -18.97
C ILE A 399 10.14 40.50 -18.27
N SER A 400 10.97 41.52 -18.05
CA SER A 400 10.61 42.81 -17.46
C SER A 400 10.64 43.86 -18.53
N LEU A 401 9.52 44.52 -18.78
CA LEU A 401 9.39 45.68 -19.66
C LEU A 401 9.20 46.91 -18.77
N GLU A 402 10.17 47.80 -18.78
CA GLU A 402 10.26 49.00 -17.95
C GLU A 402 10.18 50.26 -18.84
N ASP A 403 9.29 51.18 -18.51
CA ASP A 403 9.19 52.47 -19.19
C ASP A 403 9.34 53.60 -18.17
N ASN A 404 9.79 54.75 -18.65
CA ASN A 404 9.88 56.00 -17.87
C ASN A 404 8.66 56.90 -18.12
N GLY A 405 7.47 56.34 -18.38
CA GLY A 405 6.22 57.07 -18.61
C GLY A 405 5.67 57.77 -17.36
N ILE A 406 4.38 58.09 -17.40
CA ILE A 406 3.68 58.76 -16.27
C ILE A 406 3.53 57.85 -15.04
N GLY A 407 3.71 56.52 -15.20
CA GLY A 407 3.52 55.54 -14.14
C GLY A 407 2.06 55.49 -13.64
N PHE A 408 1.87 54.79 -12.51
CA PHE A 408 0.57 54.66 -11.84
C PHE A 408 0.75 54.38 -10.34
N ASP A 409 -0.29 54.62 -9.54
CA ASP A 409 -0.29 54.29 -8.13
C ASP A 409 -0.36 52.75 -7.96
N GLN A 410 0.58 52.17 -7.20
CA GLN A 410 0.71 50.73 -6.94
C GLN A 410 -0.59 50.07 -6.41
N ALA A 411 -1.47 50.85 -5.74
CA ALA A 411 -2.78 50.34 -5.28
C ALA A 411 -3.67 49.83 -6.43
N TYR A 412 -3.37 50.23 -7.67
CA TYR A 412 -4.12 49.79 -8.87
C TYR A 412 -3.47 48.62 -9.63
N ALA A 413 -2.32 48.13 -9.21
CA ALA A 413 -1.53 47.09 -9.92
C ALA A 413 -2.31 45.83 -10.29
N GLU A 414 -3.24 45.37 -9.46
CA GLU A 414 -4.10 44.25 -9.77
C GLU A 414 -5.31 44.65 -10.64
N ARG A 415 -5.82 45.87 -10.44
CA ARG A 415 -7.03 46.34 -11.09
C ARG A 415 -6.83 46.68 -12.55
N ILE A 416 -5.62 47.07 -12.97
CA ILE A 416 -5.31 47.43 -14.37
C ILE A 416 -5.46 46.24 -15.35
N PHE A 417 -5.46 45.00 -14.84
CA PHE A 417 -5.70 43.80 -15.64
C PHE A 417 -7.17 43.39 -15.75
N LEU A 418 -8.08 44.13 -15.08
CA LEU A 418 -9.53 43.92 -15.23
C LEU A 418 -10.03 44.51 -16.53
N ILE A 419 -11.03 43.86 -17.14
CA ILE A 419 -11.66 44.32 -18.39
C ILE A 419 -12.33 45.68 -18.16
N PHE A 420 -12.18 46.62 -19.12
CA PHE A 420 -12.73 47.99 -19.10
C PHE A 420 -12.18 48.86 -17.96
N GLN A 421 -11.15 48.44 -17.27
CA GLN A 421 -10.53 49.25 -16.24
C GLN A 421 -9.59 50.31 -16.85
N ARG A 422 -9.73 51.56 -16.40
CA ARG A 422 -8.91 52.70 -16.83
C ARG A 422 -8.57 53.54 -15.60
N LEU A 423 -7.34 54.05 -15.54
CA LEU A 423 -6.89 54.92 -14.45
C LEU A 423 -7.04 56.42 -14.80
N HIS A 424 -7.03 56.74 -16.12
CA HIS A 424 -7.14 58.11 -16.61
C HIS A 424 -8.40 58.33 -17.46
N GLY A 425 -8.89 59.54 -17.54
CA GLY A 425 -10.08 59.93 -18.28
C GLY A 425 -9.96 59.72 -19.80
N ILE A 426 -11.11 59.67 -20.49
CA ILE A 426 -11.18 59.49 -21.95
C ILE A 426 -10.53 60.64 -22.71
N SER A 427 -10.54 61.83 -22.12
CA SER A 427 -9.99 63.05 -22.69
C SER A 427 -8.47 63.13 -22.64
N GLU A 428 -7.84 62.41 -21.76
CA GLU A 428 -6.38 62.45 -21.57
C GLU A 428 -5.66 61.39 -22.40
N TYR A 429 -6.16 60.12 -22.33
CA TYR A 429 -5.56 59.02 -23.05
C TYR A 429 -6.63 58.17 -23.74
N THR A 430 -6.44 57.95 -25.04
CA THR A 430 -7.34 57.12 -25.85
C THR A 430 -7.14 55.62 -25.54
N GLY A 431 -8.22 54.83 -25.51
CA GLY A 431 -8.10 53.34 -25.36
C GLY A 431 -9.32 52.72 -24.70
N THR A 432 -9.47 51.42 -24.86
CA THR A 432 -10.63 50.62 -24.45
C THR A 432 -10.57 50.10 -23.01
N GLY A 433 -9.36 49.98 -22.45
CA GLY A 433 -9.14 49.33 -21.14
C GLY A 433 -9.17 47.80 -21.18
N ILE A 434 -9.01 47.21 -22.40
CA ILE A 434 -9.01 45.73 -22.59
C ILE A 434 -7.59 45.19 -22.79
N GLY A 435 -6.66 46.00 -23.30
CA GLY A 435 -5.32 45.54 -23.72
C GLY A 435 -4.55 44.77 -22.61
N LEU A 436 -4.50 45.30 -21.38
CA LEU A 436 -3.81 44.59 -20.28
C LEU A 436 -4.59 43.36 -19.81
N ALA A 437 -5.91 43.32 -19.93
CA ALA A 437 -6.71 42.14 -19.67
C ALA A 437 -6.40 41.01 -20.69
N ILE A 438 -6.16 41.38 -21.96
CA ILE A 438 -5.68 40.46 -23.00
C ILE A 438 -4.30 39.91 -22.63
N CYS A 439 -3.36 40.77 -22.20
CA CYS A 439 -2.03 40.34 -21.76
C CYS A 439 -2.12 39.30 -20.64
N LYS A 440 -2.92 39.56 -19.60
CA LYS A 440 -3.13 38.62 -18.52
C LYS A 440 -3.70 37.29 -19.01
N LYS A 441 -4.73 37.32 -19.85
CA LYS A 441 -5.36 36.11 -20.38
C LYS A 441 -4.39 35.29 -21.24
N ILE A 442 -3.54 35.93 -22.04
CA ILE A 442 -2.48 35.25 -22.81
C ILE A 442 -1.47 34.58 -21.89
N VAL A 443 -0.98 35.31 -20.89
CA VAL A 443 0.01 34.80 -19.97
C VAL A 443 -0.56 33.65 -19.11
N ASP A 444 -1.77 33.80 -18.59
CA ASP A 444 -2.44 32.74 -17.82
C ASP A 444 -2.65 31.48 -18.65
N SER A 445 -2.99 31.61 -19.94
CA SER A 445 -3.17 30.45 -20.84
C SER A 445 -1.87 29.73 -21.19
N HIS A 446 -0.74 30.41 -21.08
CA HIS A 446 0.61 29.82 -21.24
C HIS A 446 1.20 29.35 -19.90
N ASN A 447 0.39 29.16 -18.85
CA ASN A 447 0.83 28.73 -17.52
C ASN A 447 1.85 29.67 -16.86
N GLY A 448 1.80 30.95 -17.23
CA GLY A 448 2.63 32.02 -16.71
C GLY A 448 1.88 32.92 -15.72
N PHE A 449 2.52 34.00 -15.34
CA PHE A 449 1.89 35.06 -14.55
C PHE A 449 2.47 36.42 -14.92
N ILE A 450 1.62 37.48 -14.86
CA ILE A 450 1.98 38.84 -15.14
C ILE A 450 1.76 39.70 -13.90
N GLN A 451 2.70 40.59 -13.65
CA GLN A 451 2.70 41.54 -12.55
C GLN A 451 3.01 42.96 -13.08
N ALA A 452 2.57 43.96 -12.39
CA ALA A 452 2.86 45.38 -12.74
C ALA A 452 3.30 46.14 -11.50
N TYR A 453 4.29 46.99 -11.70
CA TYR A 453 4.80 47.92 -10.69
C TYR A 453 4.77 49.32 -11.28
N GLY A 454 4.22 50.26 -10.54
CA GLY A 454 4.11 51.64 -10.98
C GLY A 454 4.54 52.62 -9.90
N ILE A 455 5.25 53.67 -10.32
CA ILE A 455 5.55 54.81 -9.47
C ILE A 455 5.05 56.07 -10.23
N PRO A 456 4.11 56.84 -9.65
CA PRO A 456 3.59 58.01 -10.31
C PRO A 456 4.71 59.00 -10.71
N ASN A 457 4.69 59.44 -11.98
CA ASN A 457 5.68 60.30 -12.60
C ASN A 457 7.11 59.78 -12.73
N GLU A 458 7.35 58.52 -12.41
CA GLU A 458 8.64 57.84 -12.65
C GLU A 458 8.59 56.83 -13.77
N GLY A 459 7.51 56.04 -13.84
CA GLY A 459 7.29 55.05 -14.88
C GLY A 459 6.54 53.81 -14.43
N ALA A 460 6.52 52.82 -15.29
CA ALA A 460 5.90 51.50 -15.03
C ALA A 460 6.81 50.34 -15.43
N THR A 461 6.69 49.22 -14.71
CA THR A 461 7.35 47.99 -15.03
C THR A 461 6.33 46.87 -15.11
N PHE A 462 6.23 46.22 -16.27
CA PHE A 462 5.44 45.02 -16.47
C PHE A 462 6.35 43.79 -16.44
N VAL A 463 6.07 42.82 -15.58
CA VAL A 463 6.85 41.62 -15.42
C VAL A 463 6.03 40.41 -15.87
N VAL A 464 6.44 39.81 -16.96
CA VAL A 464 5.82 38.60 -17.52
C VAL A 464 6.74 37.40 -17.21
N THR A 465 6.20 36.35 -16.61
CA THR A 465 6.94 35.12 -16.31
C THR A 465 6.26 33.97 -17.04
N LEU A 466 6.99 33.31 -17.93
CA LEU A 466 6.51 32.20 -18.78
C LEU A 466 7.40 30.97 -18.58
N PRO A 467 6.86 29.77 -18.57
CA PRO A 467 7.69 28.55 -18.63
C PRO A 467 8.38 28.47 -20.00
N LEU A 468 9.64 28.10 -20.03
CA LEU A 468 10.37 27.91 -21.30
C LEU A 468 9.75 26.79 -22.15
N LYS A 469 9.19 25.77 -21.49
CA LYS A 469 8.50 24.65 -22.13
C LYS A 469 7.07 24.55 -21.63
N GLN A 470 6.13 24.39 -22.53
CA GLN A 470 4.74 24.14 -22.17
C GLN A 470 4.57 22.66 -21.78
N LYS A 471 4.12 22.38 -20.58
CA LYS A 471 3.68 21.03 -20.23
C LYS A 471 2.41 20.74 -21.03
N GLN A 472 2.51 19.93 -22.07
CA GLN A 472 1.32 19.34 -22.66
C GLN A 472 0.58 18.63 -21.54
N ALA A 473 -0.72 18.95 -21.39
CA ALA A 473 -1.61 18.12 -20.60
C ALA A 473 -1.63 16.75 -21.27
N HIS A 474 -0.73 15.85 -20.82
CA HIS A 474 -0.77 14.47 -21.25
C HIS A 474 -2.13 13.93 -20.81
N PRO A 475 -2.98 13.46 -21.71
CA PRO A 475 -4.07 12.60 -21.31
C PRO A 475 -3.39 11.40 -20.64
N ASP A 476 -3.73 11.18 -19.38
CA ASP A 476 -3.23 10.04 -18.60
C ASP A 476 -3.51 8.76 -19.41
N PRO A 477 -2.48 7.98 -19.86
CA PRO A 477 -2.70 6.81 -20.71
C PRO A 477 -3.34 5.65 -19.96
N LYS A 478 -3.90 5.89 -18.75
CA LYS A 478 -4.56 4.90 -17.89
C LYS A 478 -5.88 5.42 -17.29
N ALA A 479 -6.63 6.24 -18.01
CA ALA A 479 -8.01 6.50 -17.67
C ALA A 479 -8.96 5.48 -18.31
#